data_3e2c5afaf3c4eba235ef56a3c3944736
#
_entry.id   3e2c5afaf3c4eba235ef56a3c3944736
#
_cell.length_a   1.000
_cell.length_b   1.000
_cell.length_c   1.000
_cell.angle_alpha   90.00
_cell.angle_beta   90.00
_cell.angle_gamma   90.00
#
_symmetry.space_group_name_H-M   'P 1'
#
loop_
_entity.id
_entity.type
_entity.pdbx_description
1 polymer ?
#
loop_
_entity_poly.entity_id
_entity_poly.type
_entity_poly.pdbx_seq_one_letter_code
_entity_poly.pdbx_strand_id
1 'polypeptide(L)'
;MTATPPTLELRADPHTQRIRWTQGAVRRLVESGLLDLESYELLDGELIHKVKNRPHFAALRRVLAYLRSAFGDEYLQHEMPIHITEAPTDDDETLPEPDVALLRECSDTFVEDAPLPSDVRLVVEIADSTRARDLGAKAQLYAVAGIVEYWVLDLPRRRLHVHRQPEGDNWREVRQLSPEETVAPLTAPGATILVSELLPPLQYSSDT
;
A
#
# COMPACT_ATOMS: atom_id res chain seq x y z
N MET A 1 7.21 -17.20 -38.81
CA MET A 1 7.86 -17.71 -37.58
C MET A 1 6.86 -17.54 -36.44
N THR A 2 6.22 -18.62 -36.03
CA THR A 2 5.31 -18.61 -34.88
C THR A 2 6.17 -18.64 -33.62
N ALA A 3 6.22 -17.52 -32.91
CA ALA A 3 6.84 -17.47 -31.60
C ALA A 3 6.12 -18.46 -30.67
N THR A 4 6.86 -19.37 -30.07
CA THR A 4 6.33 -20.24 -29.01
C THR A 4 5.87 -19.33 -27.86
N PRO A 5 4.64 -19.47 -27.36
CA PRO A 5 4.19 -18.66 -26.26
C PRO A 5 5.11 -18.89 -25.04
N PRO A 6 5.44 -17.86 -24.28
CA PRO A 6 6.29 -18.00 -23.12
C PRO A 6 5.66 -18.98 -22.13
N THR A 7 6.43 -19.95 -21.69
CA THR A 7 5.99 -20.91 -20.67
C THR A 7 5.92 -20.20 -19.32
N LEU A 8 4.77 -20.26 -18.67
CA LEU A 8 4.59 -19.75 -17.31
C LEU A 8 5.23 -20.73 -16.33
N GLU A 9 6.35 -20.38 -15.72
CA GLU A 9 6.95 -21.17 -14.65
C GLU A 9 6.23 -20.83 -13.33
N LEU A 10 5.36 -21.75 -12.90
CA LEU A 10 4.64 -21.63 -11.63
C LEU A 10 5.33 -22.50 -10.59
N ARG A 11 5.57 -21.95 -9.41
CA ARG A 11 6.11 -22.70 -8.28
C ARG A 11 4.96 -23.20 -7.40
N ALA A 12 4.97 -24.47 -7.03
CA ALA A 12 4.04 -25.01 -6.05
C ALA A 12 4.68 -24.95 -4.65
N ASP A 13 3.94 -24.42 -3.69
CA ASP A 13 4.33 -24.52 -2.28
C ASP A 13 4.34 -26.01 -1.88
N PRO A 14 5.48 -26.56 -1.43
CA PRO A 14 5.59 -27.98 -1.11
C PRO A 14 4.72 -28.43 0.08
N HIS A 15 4.29 -27.49 0.93
CA HIS A 15 3.49 -27.79 2.12
C HIS A 15 1.98 -27.68 1.89
N THR A 16 1.55 -26.72 1.07
CA THR A 16 0.12 -26.43 0.84
C THR A 16 -0.37 -26.90 -0.53
N GLN A 17 0.52 -27.26 -1.45
CA GLN A 17 0.25 -27.56 -2.86
C GLN A 17 -0.44 -26.40 -3.60
N ARG A 18 -0.36 -25.17 -3.06
CA ARG A 18 -0.85 -23.97 -3.73
C ARG A 18 0.18 -23.47 -4.74
N ILE A 19 -0.31 -22.93 -5.82
CA ILE A 19 0.53 -22.26 -6.80
C ILE A 19 0.91 -20.90 -6.20
N ARG A 20 2.23 -20.61 -6.19
CA ARG A 20 2.74 -19.31 -5.80
C ARG A 20 3.09 -18.51 -7.06
N TRP A 21 2.64 -17.28 -7.07
CA TRP A 21 2.88 -16.35 -8.16
C TRP A 21 4.14 -15.54 -7.88
N THR A 22 4.91 -15.28 -8.94
CA THR A 22 6.05 -14.36 -8.89
C THR A 22 5.73 -13.09 -9.69
N GLN A 23 6.46 -12.00 -9.45
CA GLN A 23 6.29 -10.74 -10.19
C GLN A 23 6.42 -10.98 -11.70
N GLY A 24 7.41 -11.75 -12.14
CA GLY A 24 7.59 -12.09 -13.54
C GLY A 24 6.44 -12.91 -14.13
N ALA A 25 5.84 -13.83 -13.36
CA ALA A 25 4.67 -14.59 -13.82
C ALA A 25 3.43 -13.68 -13.95
N VAL A 26 3.21 -12.81 -12.97
CA VAL A 26 2.10 -11.84 -12.98
C VAL A 26 2.25 -10.86 -14.14
N ARG A 27 3.43 -10.29 -14.35
CA ARG A 27 3.72 -9.40 -15.48
C ARG A 27 3.34 -10.05 -16.82
N ARG A 28 3.74 -11.30 -17.05
CA ARG A 28 3.37 -12.03 -18.27
C ARG A 28 1.86 -12.22 -18.46
N LEU A 29 1.11 -12.44 -17.37
CA LEU A 29 -0.35 -12.50 -17.43
C LEU A 29 -0.97 -11.16 -17.84
N VAL A 30 -0.45 -10.05 -17.29
CA VAL A 30 -0.90 -8.70 -17.64
C VAL A 30 -0.59 -8.37 -19.10
N GLU A 31 0.63 -8.59 -19.54
CA GLU A 31 1.06 -8.35 -20.93
C GLU A 31 0.26 -9.18 -21.94
N SER A 32 -0.18 -10.38 -21.55
CA SER A 32 -1.05 -11.23 -22.38
C SER A 32 -2.53 -10.86 -22.31
N GLY A 33 -2.91 -9.88 -21.49
CA GLY A 33 -4.31 -9.47 -21.28
C GLY A 33 -5.16 -10.46 -20.47
N LEU A 34 -4.54 -11.44 -19.81
CA LEU A 34 -5.24 -12.47 -19.01
C LEU A 34 -5.49 -12.03 -17.57
N LEU A 35 -4.79 -11.01 -17.09
CA LEU A 35 -4.95 -10.44 -15.75
C LEU A 35 -5.00 -8.91 -15.84
N ASP A 36 -5.94 -8.33 -15.11
CA ASP A 36 -6.00 -6.89 -14.86
C ASP A 36 -5.45 -6.59 -13.46
N LEU A 37 -4.27 -5.97 -13.38
CA LEU A 37 -3.64 -5.61 -12.11
C LEU A 37 -4.40 -4.52 -11.35
N GLU A 38 -5.27 -3.72 -11.99
CA GLU A 38 -6.07 -2.73 -11.26
C GLU A 38 -6.94 -3.38 -10.17
N SER A 39 -7.26 -4.67 -10.35
CA SER A 39 -8.11 -5.44 -9.44
C SER A 39 -7.36 -6.28 -8.41
N TYR A 40 -6.05 -6.47 -8.54
CA TYR A 40 -5.29 -7.39 -7.69
C TYR A 40 -3.96 -6.80 -7.26
N GLU A 41 -3.46 -7.24 -6.09
CA GLU A 41 -2.08 -7.04 -5.64
C GLU A 41 -1.41 -8.40 -5.38
N LEU A 42 -0.10 -8.48 -5.51
CA LEU A 42 0.67 -9.70 -5.25
C LEU A 42 1.28 -9.62 -3.83
N LEU A 43 0.85 -10.51 -2.95
CA LEU A 43 1.37 -10.60 -1.58
C LEU A 43 1.70 -12.05 -1.24
N ASP A 44 2.93 -12.30 -0.88
CA ASP A 44 3.42 -13.63 -0.48
C ASP A 44 3.01 -14.75 -1.45
N GLY A 45 3.17 -14.48 -2.74
CA GLY A 45 2.83 -15.40 -3.84
C GLY A 45 1.34 -15.59 -4.09
N GLU A 46 0.47 -14.84 -3.42
CA GLU A 46 -0.98 -14.87 -3.62
C GLU A 46 -1.47 -13.61 -4.35
N LEU A 47 -2.37 -13.78 -5.31
CA LEU A 47 -3.08 -12.66 -5.93
C LEU A 47 -4.30 -12.31 -5.08
N ILE A 48 -4.24 -11.14 -4.47
CA ILE A 48 -5.28 -10.65 -3.55
C ILE A 48 -6.17 -9.65 -4.28
N HIS A 49 -7.48 -9.96 -4.35
CA HIS A 49 -8.45 -9.04 -4.94
C HIS A 49 -8.64 -7.80 -4.07
N LYS A 50 -8.50 -6.62 -4.67
CA LYS A 50 -8.69 -5.31 -4.03
C LYS A 50 -10.17 -4.96 -4.03
N VAL A 51 -10.74 -4.76 -2.84
CA VAL A 51 -12.15 -4.36 -2.68
C VAL A 51 -12.18 -2.91 -2.17
N LYS A 52 -12.68 -2.01 -2.99
CA LYS A 52 -12.82 -0.59 -2.68
C LYS A 52 -14.29 -0.21 -2.64
N ASN A 53 -14.69 0.53 -1.61
CA ASN A 53 -16.06 0.99 -1.43
C ASN A 53 -16.12 2.52 -1.27
N ARG A 54 -17.33 3.08 -1.16
CA ARG A 54 -17.51 4.54 -1.05
C ARG A 54 -16.81 5.18 0.15
N PRO A 55 -16.85 4.61 1.38
CA PRO A 55 -16.08 5.14 2.52
C PRO A 55 -14.57 5.17 2.26
N HIS A 56 -14.01 4.10 1.67
CA HIS A 56 -12.60 4.04 1.28
C HIS A 56 -12.24 5.18 0.33
N PHE A 57 -12.98 5.37 -0.77
CA PHE A 57 -12.73 6.48 -1.71
C PHE A 57 -12.85 7.86 -1.06
N ALA A 58 -13.79 8.05 -0.12
CA ALA A 58 -13.93 9.31 0.58
C ALA A 58 -12.72 9.60 1.48
N ALA A 59 -12.17 8.59 2.14
CA ALA A 59 -10.94 8.68 2.93
C ALA A 59 -9.71 8.92 2.05
N LEU A 60 -9.55 8.16 0.96
CA LEU A 60 -8.45 8.31 0.00
C LEU A 60 -8.35 9.75 -0.52
N ARG A 61 -9.46 10.33 -0.93
CA ARG A 61 -9.50 11.73 -1.39
C ARG A 61 -9.04 12.72 -0.33
N ARG A 62 -9.34 12.48 0.97
CA ARG A 62 -8.94 13.34 2.07
C ARG A 62 -7.46 13.22 2.38
N VAL A 63 -6.95 11.98 2.41
CA VAL A 63 -5.52 11.70 2.58
C VAL A 63 -4.72 12.35 1.44
N LEU A 64 -5.14 12.14 0.18
CA LEU A 64 -4.50 12.75 -0.98
C LEU A 64 -4.55 14.30 -0.92
N ALA A 65 -5.68 14.90 -0.57
CA ALA A 65 -5.80 16.36 -0.46
C ALA A 65 -4.83 16.92 0.60
N TYR A 66 -4.71 16.26 1.74
CA TYR A 66 -3.77 16.64 2.78
C TYR A 66 -2.31 16.51 2.33
N LEU A 67 -1.91 15.35 1.84
CA LEU A 67 -0.52 15.11 1.42
C LEU A 67 -0.14 15.98 0.22
N ARG A 68 -1.05 16.20 -0.71
CA ARG A 68 -0.87 17.12 -1.85
C ARG A 68 -0.62 18.55 -1.40
N SER A 69 -1.35 19.01 -0.38
CA SER A 69 -1.13 20.36 0.19
C SER A 69 0.21 20.48 0.92
N ALA A 70 0.70 19.40 1.52
CA ALA A 70 1.93 19.42 2.31
C ALA A 70 3.20 19.20 1.47
N PHE A 71 3.12 18.44 0.36
CA PHE A 71 4.30 17.99 -0.38
C PHE A 71 4.27 18.30 -1.88
N GLY A 72 3.10 18.56 -2.48
CA GLY A 72 2.88 18.60 -3.92
C GLY A 72 2.33 17.29 -4.47
N ASP A 73 1.60 17.37 -5.58
CA ASP A 73 0.97 16.21 -6.22
C ASP A 73 2.02 15.30 -6.88
N GLU A 74 3.08 15.90 -7.37
CA GLU A 74 4.17 15.24 -8.08
C GLU A 74 4.94 14.22 -7.24
N TYR A 75 4.87 14.29 -5.90
CA TYR A 75 5.52 13.33 -5.01
C TYR A 75 4.57 12.23 -4.52
N LEU A 76 3.33 12.20 -5.00
CA LEU A 76 2.33 11.23 -4.59
C LEU A 76 2.10 10.18 -5.65
N GLN A 77 2.18 8.93 -5.23
CA GLN A 77 1.71 7.78 -5.99
C GLN A 77 0.53 7.17 -5.22
N HIS A 78 -0.53 6.81 -5.91
CA HIS A 78 -1.68 6.17 -5.28
C HIS A 78 -2.15 4.97 -6.09
N GLU A 79 -2.50 3.89 -5.36
CA GLU A 79 -3.01 2.66 -5.98
C GLU A 79 -2.08 2.08 -7.06
N MET A 80 -0.78 2.23 -6.85
CA MET A 80 0.29 1.74 -7.71
C MET A 80 1.29 0.93 -6.88
N PRO A 81 1.99 -0.05 -7.48
CA PRO A 81 2.91 -0.91 -6.75
C PRO A 81 4.15 -0.18 -6.25
N ILE A 82 4.70 -0.71 -5.15
CA ILE A 82 6.05 -0.38 -4.66
C ILE A 82 6.85 -1.67 -4.45
N HIS A 83 8.15 -1.64 -4.69
CA HIS A 83 9.01 -2.75 -4.30
C HIS A 83 9.18 -2.81 -2.78
N ILE A 84 9.45 -4.00 -2.27
CA ILE A 84 9.72 -4.24 -0.84
C ILE A 84 11.16 -4.71 -0.59
N THR A 85 12.01 -4.61 -1.60
CA THR A 85 13.44 -4.91 -1.57
C THR A 85 14.19 -3.90 -2.42
N GLU A 86 15.44 -3.61 -2.06
CA GLU A 86 16.32 -2.73 -2.82
C GLU A 86 16.93 -3.40 -4.07
N ALA A 87 16.68 -4.69 -4.27
CA ALA A 87 17.16 -5.46 -5.42
C ALA A 87 16.04 -6.39 -5.94
N PRO A 88 14.97 -5.82 -6.53
CA PRO A 88 13.83 -6.60 -7.01
C PRO A 88 14.21 -7.51 -8.17
N THR A 89 13.53 -8.65 -8.27
CA THR A 89 13.70 -9.66 -9.31
C THR A 89 12.36 -10.20 -9.79
N ASP A 90 12.35 -10.83 -10.95
CA ASP A 90 11.18 -11.53 -11.47
C ASP A 90 10.70 -12.71 -10.59
N ASP A 91 11.58 -13.22 -9.73
CA ASP A 91 11.31 -14.33 -8.82
C ASP A 91 10.64 -13.88 -7.51
N ASP A 92 10.56 -12.58 -7.23
CA ASP A 92 9.92 -12.04 -6.03
C ASP A 92 8.41 -12.33 -6.05
N GLU A 93 7.90 -12.73 -4.90
CA GLU A 93 6.53 -13.18 -4.71
C GLU A 93 5.65 -12.12 -4.06
N THR A 94 6.15 -10.87 -3.95
CA THR A 94 5.43 -9.78 -3.29
C THR A 94 5.66 -8.47 -4.03
N LEU A 95 4.57 -7.81 -4.38
CA LEU A 95 4.54 -6.47 -4.98
C LEU A 95 3.26 -5.78 -4.50
N PRO A 96 3.27 -5.18 -3.29
CA PRO A 96 2.10 -4.54 -2.72
C PRO A 96 1.75 -3.26 -3.46
N GLU A 97 0.46 -2.94 -3.49
CA GLU A 97 -0.06 -1.67 -3.96
C GLU A 97 -0.68 -0.91 -2.78
N PRO A 98 0.05 0.00 -2.15
CA PRO A 98 -0.51 0.84 -1.10
C PRO A 98 -1.56 1.81 -1.66
N ASP A 99 -2.51 2.20 -0.84
CA ASP A 99 -3.49 3.22 -1.23
C ASP A 99 -2.82 4.56 -1.56
N VAL A 100 -1.78 4.95 -0.79
CA VAL A 100 -0.93 6.10 -1.09
C VAL A 100 0.52 5.83 -0.68
N ALA A 101 1.45 6.17 -1.56
CA ALA A 101 2.87 6.30 -1.25
C ALA A 101 3.34 7.74 -1.46
N LEU A 102 4.01 8.32 -0.46
CA LEU A 102 4.72 9.59 -0.58
C LEU A 102 6.17 9.29 -0.93
N LEU A 103 6.64 9.79 -2.06
CA LEU A 103 7.95 9.51 -2.63
C LEU A 103 8.97 10.61 -2.32
N ARG A 104 10.25 10.29 -2.48
CA ARG A 104 11.37 11.26 -2.36
C ARG A 104 11.59 12.04 -3.65
N GLU A 105 11.38 11.38 -4.77
CA GLU A 105 11.49 11.92 -6.12
C GLU A 105 10.09 12.11 -6.73
N CYS A 106 10.02 12.84 -7.83
CA CYS A 106 8.79 12.98 -8.59
C CYS A 106 8.28 11.61 -9.06
N SER A 107 6.99 11.36 -8.96
CA SER A 107 6.36 10.10 -9.37
C SER A 107 6.60 9.76 -10.85
N ASP A 108 6.79 10.76 -11.70
CA ASP A 108 7.15 10.58 -13.11
C ASP A 108 8.51 9.89 -13.31
N THR A 109 9.36 9.86 -12.28
CA THR A 109 10.63 9.11 -12.31
C THR A 109 10.40 7.59 -12.37
N PHE A 110 9.23 7.12 -11.89
CA PHE A 110 8.92 5.70 -11.72
C PHE A 110 7.91 5.19 -12.78
N VAL A 111 7.93 5.75 -13.99
CA VAL A 111 7.00 5.34 -15.08
C VAL A 111 7.30 3.94 -15.60
N GLU A 112 8.57 3.54 -15.61
CA GLU A 112 8.99 2.24 -16.18
C GLU A 112 9.10 1.13 -15.13
N ASP A 113 9.33 1.50 -13.86
CA ASP A 113 9.48 0.53 -12.77
C ASP A 113 8.94 1.12 -11.47
N ALA A 114 8.55 0.26 -10.54
CA ALA A 114 8.03 0.68 -9.25
C ALA A 114 9.14 1.28 -8.35
N PRO A 115 8.82 2.25 -7.47
CA PRO A 115 9.80 2.80 -6.53
C PRO A 115 10.31 1.72 -5.56
N LEU A 116 11.59 1.84 -5.20
CA LEU A 116 12.25 1.02 -4.19
C LEU A 116 11.87 1.50 -2.76
N PRO A 117 12.08 0.70 -1.72
CA PRO A 117 11.79 1.13 -0.34
C PRO A 117 12.52 2.43 0.05
N SER A 118 13.77 2.60 -0.41
CA SER A 118 14.54 3.83 -0.17
C SER A 118 13.95 5.08 -0.81
N ASP A 119 13.11 4.95 -1.84
CA ASP A 119 12.42 6.06 -2.51
C ASP A 119 11.17 6.51 -1.75
N VAL A 120 10.68 5.72 -0.80
CA VAL A 120 9.42 5.96 -0.09
C VAL A 120 9.67 6.68 1.23
N ARG A 121 8.90 7.75 1.49
CA ARG A 121 8.90 8.50 2.76
C ARG A 121 7.80 8.04 3.71
N LEU A 122 6.64 7.67 3.16
CA LEU A 122 5.45 7.28 3.91
C LEU A 122 4.59 6.37 3.04
N VAL A 123 4.10 5.30 3.63
CA VAL A 123 3.03 4.47 3.07
C VAL A 123 1.75 4.68 3.88
N VAL A 124 0.62 4.82 3.20
CA VAL A 124 -0.71 4.92 3.83
C VAL A 124 -1.63 3.84 3.26
N GLU A 125 -2.25 3.08 4.16
CA GLU A 125 -3.33 2.14 3.84
C GLU A 125 -4.64 2.61 4.48
N ILE A 126 -5.73 2.45 3.76
CA ILE A 126 -7.08 2.81 4.20
C ILE A 126 -7.85 1.53 4.46
N ALA A 127 -7.84 1.10 5.71
CA ALA A 127 -8.39 -0.17 6.14
C ALA A 127 -9.90 -0.08 6.41
N ASP A 128 -10.68 -0.81 5.63
CA ASP A 128 -12.10 -1.06 5.92
C ASP A 128 -12.28 -2.55 6.25
N SER A 129 -12.48 -3.41 5.27
CA SER A 129 -12.53 -4.88 5.45
C SER A 129 -11.13 -5.51 5.55
N THR A 130 -10.10 -4.83 5.15
CA THR A 130 -8.70 -5.31 5.07
C THR A 130 -7.90 -5.13 6.35
N ARG A 131 -8.48 -4.56 7.40
CA ARG A 131 -7.82 -4.15 8.64
C ARG A 131 -6.85 -5.17 9.23
N ALA A 132 -7.25 -6.45 9.29
CA ALA A 132 -6.40 -7.48 9.88
C ALA A 132 -5.10 -7.69 9.06
N ARG A 133 -5.18 -7.58 7.74
CA ARG A 133 -4.04 -7.65 6.83
C ARG A 133 -3.16 -6.40 6.94
N ASP A 134 -3.76 -5.21 6.94
CA ASP A 134 -3.02 -3.95 6.91
C ASP A 134 -2.30 -3.70 8.23
N LEU A 135 -2.90 -4.05 9.38
CA LEU A 135 -2.26 -3.98 10.71
C LEU A 135 -1.40 -5.20 11.06
N GLY A 136 -1.45 -6.27 10.26
CA GLY A 136 -0.68 -7.50 10.46
C GLY A 136 0.37 -7.69 9.36
N ALA A 137 0.07 -8.52 8.37
CA ALA A 137 1.03 -8.93 7.34
C ALA A 137 1.64 -7.76 6.57
N LYS A 138 0.87 -6.73 6.17
CA LYS A 138 1.42 -5.54 5.50
C LYS A 138 2.29 -4.69 6.44
N ALA A 139 1.90 -4.55 7.71
CA ALA A 139 2.73 -3.81 8.68
C ALA A 139 4.10 -4.48 8.85
N GLN A 140 4.15 -5.81 8.96
CA GLN A 140 5.40 -6.57 9.02
C GLN A 140 6.19 -6.45 7.72
N LEU A 141 5.53 -6.58 6.57
CA LEU A 141 6.14 -6.45 5.25
C LEU A 141 6.86 -5.10 5.09
N TYR A 142 6.18 -4.01 5.41
CA TYR A 142 6.76 -2.66 5.30
C TYR A 142 7.86 -2.41 6.33
N ALA A 143 7.80 -3.03 7.52
CA ALA A 143 8.89 -2.98 8.49
C ALA A 143 10.15 -3.68 7.96
N VAL A 144 10.01 -4.92 7.44
CA VAL A 144 11.12 -5.67 6.82
C VAL A 144 11.73 -4.91 5.64
N ALA A 145 10.90 -4.28 4.82
CA ALA A 145 11.34 -3.45 3.71
C ALA A 145 12.07 -2.16 4.14
N GLY A 146 12.04 -1.80 5.44
CA GLY A 146 12.68 -0.59 5.95
C GLY A 146 11.91 0.70 5.66
N ILE A 147 10.62 0.62 5.32
CA ILE A 147 9.75 1.81 5.17
C ILE A 147 9.76 2.58 6.48
N VAL A 148 10.16 3.84 6.45
CA VAL A 148 10.44 4.63 7.68
C VAL A 148 9.18 5.06 8.42
N GLU A 149 8.05 5.16 7.73
CA GLU A 149 6.76 5.56 8.29
C GLU A 149 5.61 4.86 7.56
N TYR A 150 4.68 4.28 8.33
CA TYR A 150 3.52 3.57 7.82
C TYR A 150 2.26 3.97 8.59
N TRP A 151 1.23 4.38 7.89
CA TRP A 151 -0.06 4.77 8.45
C TRP A 151 -1.15 3.80 8.02
N VAL A 152 -2.02 3.40 8.96
CA VAL A 152 -3.24 2.66 8.66
C VAL A 152 -4.44 3.44 9.19
N LEU A 153 -5.27 3.93 8.28
CA LEU A 153 -6.52 4.62 8.61
C LEU A 153 -7.64 3.59 8.76
N ASP A 154 -7.90 3.17 10.00
CA ASP A 154 -8.93 2.19 10.39
C ASP A 154 -10.32 2.85 10.34
N LEU A 155 -11.03 2.70 9.24
CA LEU A 155 -12.32 3.35 9.02
C LEU A 155 -13.41 2.87 10.01
N PRO A 156 -13.60 1.54 10.23
CA PRO A 156 -14.61 1.04 11.17
C PRO A 156 -14.42 1.52 12.60
N ARG A 157 -13.17 1.68 13.05
CA ARG A 157 -12.85 2.14 14.43
C ARG A 157 -12.59 3.62 14.50
N ARG A 158 -12.55 4.29 13.36
CA ARG A 158 -12.24 5.71 13.25
C ARG A 158 -10.95 6.08 13.99
N ARG A 159 -9.88 5.36 13.66
CA ARG A 159 -8.56 5.53 14.27
C ARG A 159 -7.50 5.62 13.18
N LEU A 160 -6.40 6.31 13.51
CA LEU A 160 -5.19 6.27 12.71
C LEU A 160 -4.11 5.51 13.50
N HIS A 161 -3.58 4.45 12.93
CA HIS A 161 -2.40 3.77 13.44
C HIS A 161 -1.17 4.31 12.72
N VAL A 162 -0.20 4.79 13.49
CA VAL A 162 1.07 5.34 13.00
C VAL A 162 2.19 4.43 13.46
N HIS A 163 2.91 3.86 12.51
CA HIS A 163 4.05 2.99 12.74
C HIS A 163 5.31 3.71 12.28
N ARG A 164 6.35 3.74 13.12
CA ARG A 164 7.64 4.39 12.87
C ARG A 164 8.79 3.57 13.43
N GLN A 165 9.99 3.85 12.93
CA GLN A 165 11.23 3.20 13.39
C GLN A 165 11.15 1.68 13.18
N PRO A 166 11.17 1.20 11.91
CA PRO A 166 11.17 -0.23 11.61
C PRO A 166 12.38 -0.93 12.23
N GLU A 167 12.16 -2.12 12.79
CA GLU A 167 13.19 -2.95 13.39
C GLU A 167 12.89 -4.43 13.12
N GLY A 168 13.58 -5.03 12.14
CA GLY A 168 13.27 -6.36 11.66
C GLY A 168 11.87 -6.40 11.05
N ASP A 169 11.00 -7.27 11.56
CA ASP A 169 9.60 -7.42 11.16
C ASP A 169 8.61 -6.62 12.01
N ASN A 170 9.12 -5.72 12.86
CA ASN A 170 8.34 -4.95 13.83
C ASN A 170 8.62 -3.44 13.73
N TRP A 171 7.87 -2.68 14.52
CA TRP A 171 7.97 -1.23 14.65
C TRP A 171 8.25 -0.87 16.11
N ARG A 172 9.28 -0.06 16.37
CA ARG A 172 9.59 0.42 17.73
C ARG A 172 8.55 1.41 18.26
N GLU A 173 7.99 2.21 17.37
CA GLU A 173 6.96 3.18 17.72
C GLU A 173 5.66 2.83 16.98
N VAL A 174 4.61 2.50 17.75
CA VAL A 174 3.26 2.31 17.24
C VAL A 174 2.32 3.17 18.08
N ARG A 175 1.66 4.12 17.43
CA ARG A 175 0.65 4.99 18.08
C ARG A 175 -0.70 4.76 17.44
N GLN A 176 -1.74 4.75 18.26
CA GLN A 176 -3.12 4.74 17.82
C GLN A 176 -3.77 6.06 18.20
N LEU A 177 -4.15 6.85 17.20
CA LEU A 177 -4.68 8.18 17.37
C LEU A 177 -6.20 8.19 17.20
N SER A 178 -6.88 8.96 18.07
CA SER A 178 -8.31 9.24 17.99
C SER A 178 -8.61 10.34 16.96
N PRO A 179 -9.88 10.53 16.56
CA PRO A 179 -10.26 11.58 15.62
C PRO A 179 -9.89 13.00 16.07
N GLU A 180 -9.80 13.22 17.36
CA GLU A 180 -9.50 14.52 18.00
C GLU A 180 -8.00 14.80 18.13
N GLU A 181 -7.16 13.80 17.87
CA GLU A 181 -5.71 13.94 17.92
C GLU A 181 -5.17 14.37 16.54
N THR A 182 -3.99 14.98 16.59
CA THR A 182 -3.28 15.42 15.37
C THR A 182 -2.14 14.48 15.00
N VAL A 183 -1.84 14.43 13.71
CA VAL A 183 -0.69 13.74 13.15
C VAL A 183 0.04 14.65 12.16
N ALA A 184 1.33 14.41 12.00
CA ALA A 184 2.13 14.96 10.91
C ALA A 184 3.11 13.89 10.40
N PRO A 185 3.44 13.86 9.10
CA PRO A 185 4.49 13.00 8.58
C PRO A 185 5.86 13.34 9.18
N LEU A 186 6.72 12.33 9.35
CA LEU A 186 8.10 12.53 9.86
C LEU A 186 8.86 13.58 9.05
N THR A 187 8.65 13.60 7.74
CA THR A 187 9.37 14.49 6.82
C THR A 187 8.81 15.91 6.76
N ALA A 188 7.63 16.16 7.38
CA ALA A 188 7.01 17.49 7.50
C ALA A 188 6.32 17.66 8.86
N PRO A 189 7.06 17.74 9.98
CA PRO A 189 6.47 17.78 11.33
C PRO A 189 5.60 19.02 11.58
N GLY A 190 5.72 20.06 10.77
CA GLY A 190 4.85 21.25 10.83
C GLY A 190 3.53 21.11 10.08
N ALA A 191 3.40 20.11 9.21
CA ALA A 191 2.16 19.85 8.45
C ALA A 191 1.18 19.01 9.27
N THR A 192 0.67 19.55 10.37
CA THR A 192 -0.26 18.85 11.26
C THR A 192 -1.68 18.83 10.70
N ILE A 193 -2.39 17.71 10.89
CA ILE A 193 -3.81 17.55 10.55
C ILE A 193 -4.53 16.78 11.67
N LEU A 194 -5.81 17.09 11.89
CA LEU A 194 -6.66 16.29 12.76
C LEU A 194 -6.99 14.95 12.06
N VAL A 195 -6.95 13.85 12.80
CA VAL A 195 -7.31 12.54 12.27
C VAL A 195 -8.75 12.53 11.72
N SER A 196 -9.66 13.27 12.36
CA SER A 196 -11.04 13.44 11.87
C SER A 196 -11.15 14.03 10.47
N GLU A 197 -10.17 14.82 10.04
CA GLU A 197 -10.14 15.40 8.69
C GLU A 197 -9.74 14.40 7.61
N LEU A 198 -9.01 13.35 7.98
CA LEU A 198 -8.66 12.23 7.09
C LEU A 198 -9.82 11.23 6.96
N LEU A 199 -10.67 11.12 7.98
CA LEU A 199 -11.78 10.19 8.04
C LEU A 199 -12.99 10.68 7.22
N PRO A 200 -13.75 9.78 6.57
CA PRO A 200 -15.02 10.16 5.97
C PRO A 200 -15.99 10.67 7.05
N PRO A 201 -16.92 11.56 6.71
CA PRO A 201 -17.94 12.02 7.63
C PRO A 201 -18.75 10.83 8.16
N LEU A 202 -19.23 10.93 9.41
CA LEU A 202 -20.17 9.97 9.93
C LEU A 202 -21.43 10.02 9.04
N GLN A 203 -21.84 8.86 8.51
CA GLN A 203 -23.15 8.78 7.90
C GLN A 203 -24.15 8.95 9.03
N TYR A 204 -24.90 10.03 9.03
CA TYR A 204 -26.10 10.11 9.86
C TYR A 204 -27.04 9.03 9.30
N SER A 205 -27.31 7.99 10.09
CA SER A 205 -28.47 7.15 9.86
C SER A 205 -29.66 8.10 9.96
N SER A 206 -30.25 8.45 8.82
CA SER A 206 -31.59 9.01 8.84
C SER A 206 -32.53 7.87 9.22
N ASP A 207 -32.67 7.62 10.52
CA ASP A 207 -33.80 6.89 11.04
C ASP A 207 -35.07 7.71 10.72
N THR A 208 -35.74 7.30 9.70
CA THR A 208 -37.14 7.68 9.39
C THR A 208 -37.98 6.43 9.29
#